data_42f7f207f5add2d835dad8d86cf7e915
#
_entry.id   42f7f207f5add2d835dad8d86cf7e915
#
_cell.length_a   1.000
_cell.length_b   1.000
_cell.length_c   1.000
_cell.angle_alpha   90.00
_cell.angle_beta   90.00
_cell.angle_gamma   90.00
#
_symmetry.space_group_name_H-M   'P 1'
#
loop_
_entity.id
_entity.type
_entity.pdbx_description
1 polymer ?
#
loop_
_entity_poly.entity_id
_entity_poly.type
_entity_poly.pdbx_seq_one_letter_code
_entity_poly.pdbx_strand_id
1 'polypeptide(L)'
;MRTRQVALHVSLTIGGLLMLFPFVWMFLTSFKGTHQMLNDPTAWLPSPWLPQNYVDVVTGSNALGAFWNSFYIAVLNVALTLLTSAMAAYAFARIKFRGSGALFVVFLATQMVPPQVTIVPLYLMLAEIGWVDSHMSLIVPTIANPFAVFLLRQFIRAVPVELEEAARIDGANRWTIFWGVVLPNIKPGLGAMGIIAFLSAWNSYFFPLIFLNTPELFTVPLLLATYAKQYGAIDYGLILAASSIAVVPTLIAFLIGQRRIINSMAASGLGGR
;
A
#
# COMPACT_ATOMS: atom_id res chain seq x y z
N MET A 1 -23.18 33.05 -8.17
CA MET A 1 -22.85 31.61 -8.21
C MET A 1 -21.63 31.31 -9.10
N ARG A 2 -21.53 31.85 -10.32
CA ARG A 2 -20.38 31.61 -11.24
C ARG A 2 -19.01 32.01 -10.69
N THR A 3 -18.87 33.19 -10.06
CA THR A 3 -17.58 33.66 -9.49
C THR A 3 -17.03 32.76 -8.39
N ARG A 4 -17.89 32.23 -7.50
CA ARG A 4 -17.49 31.30 -6.45
C ARG A 4 -17.00 29.95 -7.03
N GLN A 5 -17.64 29.47 -8.09
CA GLN A 5 -17.21 28.27 -8.78
C GLN A 5 -15.87 28.46 -9.51
N VAL A 6 -15.69 29.62 -10.17
CA VAL A 6 -14.40 29.95 -10.81
C VAL A 6 -13.27 30.04 -9.77
N ALA A 7 -13.50 30.75 -8.66
CA ALA A 7 -12.51 30.84 -7.58
C ALA A 7 -12.16 29.45 -7.01
N LEU A 8 -13.15 28.57 -6.82
CA LEU A 8 -12.92 27.19 -6.37
C LEU A 8 -12.06 26.41 -7.36
N HIS A 9 -12.37 26.46 -8.67
CA HIS A 9 -11.59 25.75 -9.68
C HIS A 9 -10.16 26.28 -9.78
N VAL A 10 -9.97 27.60 -9.73
CA VAL A 10 -8.64 28.21 -9.71
C VAL A 10 -7.83 27.75 -8.49
N SER A 11 -8.43 27.80 -7.29
CA SER A 11 -7.75 27.35 -6.07
C SER A 11 -7.38 25.86 -6.12
N LEU A 12 -8.28 25.01 -6.62
CA LEU A 12 -8.03 23.57 -6.79
C LEU A 12 -6.93 23.30 -7.83
N THR A 13 -6.93 24.06 -8.95
CA THR A 13 -5.90 23.93 -9.98
C THR A 13 -4.54 24.36 -9.46
N ILE A 14 -4.45 25.49 -8.77
CA ILE A 14 -3.19 25.95 -8.16
C ILE A 14 -2.69 24.93 -7.13
N GLY A 15 -3.58 24.44 -6.25
CA GLY A 15 -3.24 23.40 -5.29
C GLY A 15 -2.74 22.13 -5.96
N GLY A 16 -3.39 21.68 -7.05
CA GLY A 16 -2.97 20.52 -7.84
C GLY A 16 -1.60 20.73 -8.49
N LEU A 17 -1.34 21.88 -9.08
CA LEU A 17 -0.03 22.21 -9.68
C LEU A 17 1.09 22.24 -8.63
N LEU A 18 0.83 22.82 -7.46
CA LEU A 18 1.79 22.83 -6.35
C LEU A 18 2.11 21.40 -5.86
N MET A 19 1.10 20.53 -5.81
CA MET A 19 1.31 19.11 -5.42
C MET A 19 2.05 18.31 -6.50
N LEU A 20 1.91 18.65 -7.77
CA LEU A 20 2.63 18.01 -8.87
C LEU A 20 4.09 18.48 -9.00
N PHE A 21 4.38 19.68 -8.52
CA PHE A 21 5.71 20.30 -8.64
C PHE A 21 6.87 19.39 -8.20
N PRO A 22 6.87 18.77 -7.00
CA PRO A 22 7.98 17.92 -6.58
C PRO A 22 8.16 16.69 -7.47
N PHE A 23 7.11 16.14 -8.06
CA PHE A 23 7.20 15.01 -8.97
C PHE A 23 7.79 15.41 -10.32
N VAL A 24 7.38 16.57 -10.86
CA VAL A 24 7.97 17.13 -12.08
C VAL A 24 9.44 17.45 -11.86
N TRP A 25 9.79 18.06 -10.73
CA TRP A 25 11.17 18.32 -10.36
C TRP A 25 12.01 17.04 -10.25
N MET A 26 11.52 16.03 -9.55
CA MET A 26 12.14 14.72 -9.44
C MET A 26 12.41 14.11 -10.82
N PHE A 27 11.39 14.12 -11.69
CA PHE A 27 11.50 13.56 -13.05
C PHE A 27 12.49 14.34 -13.92
N LEU A 28 12.47 15.67 -13.91
CA LEU A 28 13.44 16.47 -14.66
C LEU A 28 14.86 16.27 -14.11
N THR A 29 14.99 16.24 -12.80
CA THR A 29 16.30 16.10 -12.13
C THR A 29 16.88 14.70 -12.34
N SER A 30 16.06 13.67 -12.56
CA SER A 30 16.55 12.31 -12.87
C SER A 30 17.37 12.21 -14.18
N PHE A 31 17.25 13.20 -15.07
CA PHE A 31 18.06 13.29 -16.28
C PHE A 31 19.33 14.12 -16.12
N LYS A 32 19.61 14.66 -14.94
CA LYS A 32 20.83 15.43 -14.67
C LYS A 32 21.98 14.53 -14.25
N GLY A 33 23.20 14.96 -14.58
CA GLY A 33 24.42 14.36 -14.04
C GLY A 33 24.75 14.89 -12.65
N THR A 34 25.49 14.11 -11.88
CA THR A 34 25.94 14.45 -10.52
C THR A 34 26.69 15.79 -10.51
N HIS A 35 27.51 16.09 -11.52
CA HIS A 35 28.23 17.37 -11.60
C HIS A 35 27.27 18.57 -11.68
N GLN A 36 26.21 18.50 -12.50
CA GLN A 36 25.23 19.58 -12.59
C GLN A 36 24.46 19.74 -11.26
N MET A 37 24.11 18.64 -10.61
CA MET A 37 23.38 18.69 -9.34
C MET A 37 24.19 19.30 -8.20
N LEU A 38 25.49 19.14 -8.19
CA LEU A 38 26.39 19.72 -7.18
C LEU A 38 26.69 21.19 -7.44
N ASN A 39 26.89 21.59 -8.71
CA ASN A 39 27.35 22.95 -9.06
C ASN A 39 26.17 23.91 -9.39
N ASP A 40 25.07 23.39 -9.93
CA ASP A 40 23.84 24.16 -10.20
C ASP A 40 22.59 23.37 -9.85
N PRO A 41 22.32 23.20 -8.56
CA PRO A 41 21.18 22.42 -8.06
C PRO A 41 19.83 23.04 -8.44
N THR A 42 19.80 24.34 -8.68
CA THR A 42 18.57 25.09 -9.00
C THR A 42 18.21 25.13 -10.47
N ALA A 43 19.09 24.69 -11.36
CA ALA A 43 18.81 24.60 -12.78
C ALA A 43 17.53 23.77 -13.03
N TRP A 44 16.60 24.33 -13.80
CA TRP A 44 15.35 23.64 -14.10
C TRP A 44 15.52 22.48 -15.08
N LEU A 45 16.38 22.67 -16.07
CA LEU A 45 16.56 21.70 -17.16
C LEU A 45 17.90 20.98 -17.05
N PRO A 46 17.93 19.68 -17.42
CA PRO A 46 19.17 18.92 -17.54
C PRO A 46 20.10 19.50 -18.64
N SER A 47 21.39 19.57 -18.36
CA SER A 47 22.42 19.96 -19.34
C SER A 47 23.74 19.28 -19.01
N PRO A 48 24.14 18.24 -19.78
CA PRO A 48 23.36 17.53 -20.81
C PRO A 48 22.20 16.69 -20.24
N TRP A 49 21.27 16.29 -21.11
CA TRP A 49 20.29 15.28 -20.83
C TRP A 49 20.93 13.90 -20.76
N LEU A 50 20.79 13.20 -19.64
CA LEU A 50 21.37 11.88 -19.40
C LEU A 50 20.29 10.81 -19.24
N PRO A 51 19.66 10.32 -20.32
CA PRO A 51 18.72 9.19 -20.26
C PRO A 51 19.42 7.90 -19.80
N GLN A 52 20.78 7.89 -19.86
CA GLN A 52 21.61 6.79 -19.39
C GLN A 52 21.33 6.42 -17.93
N ASN A 53 20.96 7.38 -17.07
CA ASN A 53 20.57 7.11 -15.68
C ASN A 53 19.47 6.03 -15.59
N TYR A 54 18.50 6.04 -16.50
CA TYR A 54 17.44 5.03 -16.54
C TYR A 54 17.93 3.67 -17.04
N VAL A 55 18.84 3.67 -18.02
CA VAL A 55 19.48 2.45 -18.50
C VAL A 55 20.30 1.82 -17.38
N ASP A 56 21.07 2.63 -16.67
CA ASP A 56 21.93 2.18 -15.57
C ASP A 56 21.12 1.62 -14.39
N VAL A 57 19.95 2.21 -14.09
CA VAL A 57 19.01 1.61 -13.12
C VAL A 57 18.60 0.21 -13.53
N VAL A 58 18.28 0.00 -14.81
CA VAL A 58 17.74 -1.29 -15.28
C VAL A 58 18.85 -2.33 -15.45
N THR A 59 20.04 -1.91 -15.94
CA THR A 59 21.12 -2.84 -16.32
C THR A 59 22.20 -2.97 -15.26
N GLY A 60 22.45 -1.93 -14.47
CA GLY A 60 23.59 -1.86 -13.54
C GLY A 60 23.30 -2.41 -12.14
N SER A 61 22.06 -2.83 -11.85
CA SER A 61 21.65 -3.27 -10.52
C SER A 61 20.56 -4.34 -10.61
N ASN A 62 20.27 -5.00 -9.47
CA ASN A 62 19.13 -5.91 -9.38
C ASN A 62 17.75 -5.18 -9.33
N ALA A 63 17.60 -4.07 -10.08
CA ALA A 63 16.38 -3.26 -10.01
C ALA A 63 15.15 -4.03 -10.52
N LEU A 64 15.27 -4.76 -11.63
CA LEU A 64 14.18 -5.59 -12.14
C LEU A 64 13.76 -6.68 -11.13
N GLY A 65 14.75 -7.32 -10.48
CA GLY A 65 14.48 -8.27 -9.39
C GLY A 65 13.74 -7.61 -8.22
N ALA A 66 14.20 -6.45 -7.77
CA ALA A 66 13.57 -5.70 -6.69
C ALA A 66 12.14 -5.23 -7.04
N PHE A 67 11.90 -4.81 -8.31
CA PHE A 67 10.55 -4.50 -8.78
C PHE A 67 9.63 -5.73 -8.75
N TRP A 68 10.12 -6.87 -9.23
CA TRP A 68 9.38 -8.12 -9.18
C TRP A 68 9.11 -8.55 -7.74
N ASN A 69 10.11 -8.49 -6.85
CA ASN A 69 9.96 -8.79 -5.43
C ASN A 69 8.89 -7.91 -4.79
N SER A 70 8.98 -6.58 -4.96
CA SER A 70 7.97 -5.65 -4.43
C SER A 70 6.58 -5.94 -4.98
N PHE A 71 6.46 -6.22 -6.26
CA PHE A 71 5.17 -6.44 -6.91
C PHE A 71 4.50 -7.71 -6.38
N TYR A 72 5.18 -8.85 -6.41
CA TYR A 72 4.54 -10.08 -5.97
C TYR A 72 4.30 -10.11 -4.46
N ILE A 73 5.21 -9.54 -3.64
CA ILE A 73 4.99 -9.39 -2.20
C ILE A 73 3.75 -8.55 -1.94
N ALA A 74 3.60 -7.41 -2.63
CA ALA A 74 2.43 -6.55 -2.49
C ALA A 74 1.14 -7.26 -2.91
N VAL A 75 1.14 -7.98 -4.03
CA VAL A 75 -0.03 -8.75 -4.51
C VAL A 75 -0.42 -9.85 -3.54
N LEU A 76 0.54 -10.64 -3.06
CA LEU A 76 0.28 -11.69 -2.07
C LEU A 76 -0.22 -11.11 -0.75
N ASN A 77 0.39 -10.02 -0.30
CA ASN A 77 -0.03 -9.31 0.89
C ASN A 77 -1.48 -8.83 0.79
N VAL A 78 -1.86 -8.21 -0.34
CA VAL A 78 -3.24 -7.80 -0.61
C VAL A 78 -4.18 -8.99 -0.59
N ALA A 79 -3.88 -10.05 -1.33
CA ALA A 79 -4.73 -11.22 -1.44
C ALA A 79 -4.98 -11.88 -0.07
N LEU A 80 -3.91 -12.13 0.68
CA LEU A 80 -3.99 -12.78 1.98
C LEU A 80 -4.65 -11.87 3.04
N THR A 81 -4.29 -10.59 3.08
CA THR A 81 -4.92 -9.61 3.99
C THR A 81 -6.42 -9.47 3.73
N LEU A 82 -6.83 -9.35 2.46
CA LEU A 82 -8.26 -9.24 2.14
C LEU A 82 -9.02 -10.51 2.50
N LEU A 83 -8.47 -11.68 2.20
CA LEU A 83 -9.09 -12.95 2.49
C LEU A 83 -9.29 -13.14 4.01
N THR A 84 -8.19 -13.07 4.76
CA THR A 84 -8.23 -13.29 6.23
C THR A 84 -9.06 -12.23 6.94
N SER A 85 -8.92 -10.97 6.54
CA SER A 85 -9.67 -9.86 7.15
C SER A 85 -11.16 -9.91 6.80
N ALA A 86 -11.55 -10.31 5.58
CA ALA A 86 -12.96 -10.47 5.23
C ALA A 86 -13.61 -11.61 6.02
N MET A 87 -12.90 -12.74 6.18
CA MET A 87 -13.38 -13.87 7.01
C MET A 87 -13.53 -13.47 8.47
N ALA A 88 -12.54 -12.81 9.06
CA ALA A 88 -12.61 -12.32 10.44
C ALA A 88 -13.70 -11.24 10.60
N ALA A 89 -13.81 -10.31 9.65
CA ALA A 89 -14.83 -9.28 9.64
C ALA A 89 -16.25 -9.87 9.57
N TYR A 90 -16.45 -10.92 8.77
CA TYR A 90 -17.70 -11.64 8.68
C TYR A 90 -18.04 -12.33 10.02
N ALA A 91 -17.06 -12.99 10.63
CA ALA A 91 -17.24 -13.60 11.94
C ALA A 91 -17.68 -12.56 13.00
N PHE A 92 -16.98 -11.42 13.08
CA PHE A 92 -17.30 -10.34 14.03
C PHE A 92 -18.57 -9.54 13.68
N ALA A 93 -19.05 -9.57 12.43
CA ALA A 93 -20.25 -8.86 12.02
C ALA A 93 -21.53 -9.70 12.18
N ARG A 94 -21.47 -11.01 11.91
CA ARG A 94 -22.63 -11.88 11.70
C ARG A 94 -22.70 -13.08 12.65
N ILE A 95 -21.57 -13.55 13.15
CA ILE A 95 -21.56 -14.71 14.04
C ILE A 95 -21.66 -14.24 15.48
N LYS A 96 -22.75 -14.62 16.16
CA LYS A 96 -22.91 -14.36 17.59
C LYS A 96 -22.14 -15.43 18.38
N PHE A 97 -21.09 -15.03 19.09
CA PHE A 97 -20.38 -15.86 20.05
C PHE A 97 -20.04 -15.07 21.32
N ARG A 98 -19.90 -15.79 22.42
CA ARG A 98 -19.66 -15.18 23.74
C ARG A 98 -18.32 -14.48 23.75
N GLY A 99 -18.27 -13.20 24.14
CA GLY A 99 -17.05 -12.40 24.20
C GLY A 99 -16.64 -11.75 22.86
N SER A 100 -17.43 -11.87 21.77
CA SER A 100 -17.07 -11.32 20.46
C SER A 100 -16.74 -9.83 20.47
N GLY A 101 -17.48 -9.04 21.26
CA GLY A 101 -17.24 -7.60 21.40
C GLY A 101 -15.90 -7.29 22.08
N ALA A 102 -15.61 -7.96 23.19
CA ALA A 102 -14.36 -7.79 23.92
C ALA A 102 -13.15 -8.23 23.05
N LEU A 103 -13.25 -9.39 22.40
CA LEU A 103 -12.21 -9.89 21.51
C LEU A 103 -11.95 -8.92 20.34
N PHE A 104 -13.01 -8.35 19.76
CA PHE A 104 -12.86 -7.36 18.70
C PHE A 104 -12.13 -6.10 19.18
N VAL A 105 -12.47 -5.59 20.38
CA VAL A 105 -11.80 -4.43 20.97
C VAL A 105 -10.33 -4.73 21.25
N VAL A 106 -10.02 -5.89 21.86
CA VAL A 106 -8.63 -6.32 22.11
C VAL A 106 -7.87 -6.45 20.81
N PHE A 107 -8.47 -7.04 19.77
CA PHE A 107 -7.84 -7.16 18.45
C PHE A 107 -7.54 -5.78 17.83
N LEU A 108 -8.46 -4.81 17.95
CA LEU A 108 -8.19 -3.44 17.48
C LEU A 108 -7.13 -2.75 18.32
N ALA A 109 -7.08 -3.00 19.62
CA ALA A 109 -6.09 -2.40 20.51
C ALA A 109 -4.65 -2.83 20.17
N THR A 110 -4.44 -3.97 19.50
CA THR A 110 -3.11 -4.38 19.02
C THR A 110 -2.48 -3.36 18.05
N GLN A 111 -3.29 -2.59 17.32
CA GLN A 111 -2.78 -1.51 16.44
C GLN A 111 -2.19 -0.32 17.21
N MET A 112 -2.51 -0.17 18.48
CA MET A 112 -1.95 0.93 19.30
C MET A 112 -0.49 0.67 19.68
N VAL A 113 -0.03 -0.58 19.54
CA VAL A 113 1.37 -0.93 19.78
C VAL A 113 2.18 -0.60 18.52
N PRO A 114 3.14 0.35 18.59
CA PRO A 114 3.99 0.67 17.44
C PRO A 114 4.80 -0.55 16.99
N PRO A 115 4.86 -0.85 15.68
CA PRO A 115 5.64 -1.99 15.16
C PRO A 115 7.12 -1.95 15.58
N GLN A 116 7.68 -0.75 15.81
CA GLN A 116 9.06 -0.56 16.23
C GLN A 116 9.34 -1.18 17.60
N VAL A 117 8.35 -1.24 18.49
CA VAL A 117 8.48 -1.85 19.83
C VAL A 117 8.50 -3.38 19.75
N THR A 118 7.75 -3.94 18.82
CA THR A 118 7.62 -5.40 18.67
C THR A 118 8.63 -6.01 17.72
N ILE A 119 9.51 -5.22 17.10
CA ILE A 119 10.39 -5.69 16.04
C ILE A 119 11.42 -6.71 16.53
N VAL A 120 11.99 -6.52 17.72
CA VAL A 120 13.01 -7.43 18.26
C VAL A 120 12.42 -8.81 18.56
N PRO A 121 11.33 -8.95 19.34
CA PRO A 121 10.71 -10.25 19.54
C PRO A 121 10.21 -10.87 18.24
N LEU A 122 9.68 -10.09 17.30
CA LEU A 122 9.27 -10.60 15.99
C LEU A 122 10.48 -11.16 15.20
N TYR A 123 11.61 -10.44 15.21
CA TYR A 123 12.84 -10.90 14.55
C TYR A 123 13.30 -12.24 15.13
N LEU A 124 13.34 -12.38 16.45
CA LEU A 124 13.75 -13.62 17.10
C LEU A 124 12.83 -14.80 16.73
N MET A 125 11.52 -14.58 16.76
CA MET A 125 10.55 -15.62 16.34
C MET A 125 10.75 -16.04 14.88
N LEU A 126 10.97 -15.09 13.98
CA LEU A 126 11.19 -15.37 12.56
C LEU A 126 12.54 -16.04 12.32
N ALA A 127 13.57 -15.71 13.11
CA ALA A 127 14.87 -16.36 13.05
C ALA A 127 14.80 -17.82 13.49
N GLU A 128 14.06 -18.15 14.56
CA GLU A 128 13.87 -19.52 15.03
C GLU A 128 13.22 -20.43 13.98
N ILE A 129 12.31 -19.90 13.16
CA ILE A 129 11.64 -20.67 12.10
C ILE A 129 12.32 -20.52 10.72
N GLY A 130 13.49 -19.84 10.65
CA GLY A 130 14.28 -19.70 9.42
C GLY A 130 13.65 -18.76 8.38
N TRP A 131 12.84 -17.80 8.81
CA TRP A 131 12.17 -16.84 7.90
C TRP A 131 12.86 -15.48 7.81
N VAL A 132 13.93 -15.24 8.57
CA VAL A 132 14.83 -14.10 8.35
C VAL A 132 15.53 -14.29 7.01
N ASP A 133 15.76 -13.22 6.28
CA ASP A 133 16.29 -13.21 4.91
C ASP A 133 15.39 -13.99 3.93
N SER A 134 14.09 -13.87 4.12
CA SER A 134 13.07 -14.47 3.26
C SER A 134 11.86 -13.54 3.11
N HIS A 135 11.22 -13.54 1.94
CA HIS A 135 10.00 -12.75 1.72
C HIS A 135 8.82 -13.17 2.62
N MET A 136 8.87 -14.38 3.22
CA MET A 136 7.86 -14.82 4.20
C MET A 136 7.83 -13.91 5.42
N SER A 137 8.95 -13.34 5.83
CA SER A 137 9.02 -12.36 6.92
C SER A 137 8.25 -11.06 6.64
N LEU A 138 8.05 -10.73 5.38
CA LEU A 138 7.31 -9.54 4.94
C LEU A 138 5.82 -9.81 4.69
N ILE A 139 5.47 -11.06 4.38
CA ILE A 139 4.11 -11.44 3.99
C ILE A 139 3.32 -11.91 5.21
N VAL A 140 3.81 -12.90 5.93
CA VAL A 140 3.02 -13.61 6.95
C VAL A 140 2.65 -12.72 8.15
N PRO A 141 3.53 -11.89 8.74
CA PRO A 141 3.17 -11.05 9.88
C PRO A 141 2.10 -10.00 9.57
N THR A 142 1.95 -9.62 8.30
CA THR A 142 1.01 -8.56 7.87
C THR A 142 -0.39 -9.06 7.53
N ILE A 143 -0.59 -10.39 7.45
CA ILE A 143 -1.89 -11.01 7.11
C ILE A 143 -2.97 -10.66 8.14
N ALA A 144 -2.62 -10.64 9.43
CA ALA A 144 -3.53 -10.27 10.50
C ALA A 144 -3.61 -8.74 10.64
N ASN A 145 -4.46 -8.10 9.85
CA ASN A 145 -4.57 -6.63 9.80
C ASN A 145 -5.86 -6.15 10.51
N PRO A 146 -5.76 -5.60 11.74
CA PRO A 146 -6.94 -5.16 12.50
C PRO A 146 -7.70 -4.01 11.81
N PHE A 147 -7.01 -3.10 11.12
CA PHE A 147 -7.68 -2.03 10.39
C PHE A 147 -8.52 -2.58 9.23
N ALA A 148 -7.99 -3.57 8.49
CA ALA A 148 -8.73 -4.22 7.42
C ALA A 148 -9.98 -4.95 7.95
N VAL A 149 -9.84 -5.65 9.08
CA VAL A 149 -10.98 -6.31 9.74
C VAL A 149 -12.02 -5.29 10.18
N PHE A 150 -11.60 -4.18 10.80
CA PHE A 150 -12.50 -3.11 11.21
C PHE A 150 -13.25 -2.52 10.01
N LEU A 151 -12.53 -2.11 8.97
CA LEU A 151 -13.10 -1.49 7.78
C LEU A 151 -14.10 -2.43 7.11
N LEU A 152 -13.70 -3.66 6.82
CA LEU A 152 -14.56 -4.64 6.14
C LEU A 152 -15.77 -5.04 6.99
N ARG A 153 -15.63 -5.07 8.33
CA ARG A 153 -16.78 -5.28 9.24
C ARG A 153 -17.83 -4.19 9.09
N GLN A 154 -17.45 -2.92 8.91
CA GLN A 154 -18.41 -1.84 8.68
C GLN A 154 -19.17 -2.04 7.36
N PHE A 155 -18.47 -2.43 6.29
CA PHE A 155 -19.12 -2.75 5.03
C PHE A 155 -20.07 -3.94 5.15
N ILE A 156 -19.67 -5.02 5.83
CA ILE A 156 -20.52 -6.19 6.04
C ILE A 156 -21.77 -5.83 6.85
N ARG A 157 -21.64 -4.98 7.88
CA ARG A 157 -22.78 -4.53 8.70
C ARG A 157 -23.78 -3.68 7.92
N ALA A 158 -23.34 -2.99 6.85
CA ALA A 158 -24.22 -2.23 5.98
C ALA A 158 -25.01 -3.09 4.99
N VAL A 159 -24.61 -4.36 4.77
CA VAL A 159 -25.38 -5.30 3.94
C VAL A 159 -26.65 -5.72 4.70
N PRO A 160 -27.85 -5.62 4.09
CA PRO A 160 -29.11 -6.08 4.69
C PRO A 160 -29.03 -7.56 5.09
N VAL A 161 -29.45 -7.85 6.30
CA VAL A 161 -29.42 -9.23 6.86
C VAL A 161 -30.38 -10.15 6.12
N GLU A 162 -31.45 -9.58 5.58
CA GLU A 162 -32.51 -10.27 4.82
C GLU A 162 -31.97 -11.03 3.61
N LEU A 163 -30.87 -10.53 3.00
CA LEU A 163 -30.21 -11.24 1.87
C LEU A 163 -29.56 -12.55 2.33
N GLU A 164 -29.00 -12.56 3.54
CA GLU A 164 -28.40 -13.76 4.12
C GLU A 164 -29.46 -14.74 4.61
N GLU A 165 -30.61 -14.21 5.12
CA GLU A 165 -31.75 -15.02 5.56
C GLU A 165 -32.43 -15.69 4.38
N ALA A 166 -32.66 -14.97 3.26
CA ALA A 166 -33.19 -15.54 2.04
C ALA A 166 -32.31 -16.69 1.53
N ALA A 167 -30.99 -16.47 1.42
CA ALA A 167 -30.06 -17.50 1.01
C ALA A 167 -30.07 -18.73 1.96
N ARG A 168 -30.31 -18.50 3.25
CA ARG A 168 -30.42 -19.60 4.23
C ARG A 168 -31.71 -20.41 4.07
N ILE A 169 -32.83 -19.76 3.68
CA ILE A 169 -34.08 -20.43 3.34
C ILE A 169 -33.87 -21.30 2.10
N ASP A 170 -33.06 -20.83 1.13
CA ASP A 170 -32.67 -21.60 -0.07
C ASP A 170 -31.65 -22.72 0.22
N GLY A 171 -31.32 -22.97 1.51
CA GLY A 171 -30.45 -24.07 1.91
C GLY A 171 -28.95 -23.73 1.90
N ALA A 172 -28.57 -22.47 1.70
CA ALA A 172 -27.15 -22.07 1.69
C ALA A 172 -26.52 -22.18 3.09
N ASN A 173 -25.36 -22.81 3.17
CA ASN A 173 -24.53 -22.81 4.38
C ASN A 173 -23.77 -21.50 4.53
N ARG A 174 -23.10 -21.30 5.68
CA ARG A 174 -22.37 -20.04 5.98
C ARG A 174 -21.26 -19.72 4.98
N TRP A 175 -20.57 -20.72 4.44
CA TRP A 175 -19.55 -20.52 3.41
C TRP A 175 -20.15 -20.07 2.10
N THR A 176 -21.26 -20.68 1.68
CA THR A 176 -22.00 -20.27 0.49
C THR A 176 -22.49 -18.83 0.63
N ILE A 177 -23.05 -18.46 1.79
CA ILE A 177 -23.49 -17.09 2.09
C ILE A 177 -22.30 -16.12 2.06
N PHE A 178 -21.19 -16.47 2.68
CA PHE A 178 -19.99 -15.61 2.68
C PHE A 178 -19.49 -15.31 1.27
N TRP A 179 -19.28 -16.35 0.45
CA TRP A 179 -18.75 -16.20 -0.90
C TRP A 179 -19.77 -15.67 -1.90
N GLY A 180 -21.03 -16.14 -1.83
CA GLY A 180 -22.08 -15.84 -2.82
C GLY A 180 -22.88 -14.58 -2.53
N VAL A 181 -23.02 -14.21 -1.26
CA VAL A 181 -23.83 -13.04 -0.85
C VAL A 181 -22.96 -11.93 -0.29
N VAL A 182 -22.18 -12.20 0.74
CA VAL A 182 -21.49 -11.14 1.48
C VAL A 182 -20.36 -10.52 0.67
N LEU A 183 -19.40 -11.31 0.19
CA LEU A 183 -18.25 -10.79 -0.56
C LEU A 183 -18.63 -9.99 -1.80
N PRO A 184 -19.60 -10.41 -2.64
CA PRO A 184 -20.03 -9.61 -3.77
C PRO A 184 -20.60 -8.24 -3.38
N ASN A 185 -21.33 -8.17 -2.25
CA ASN A 185 -21.94 -6.92 -1.79
C ASN A 185 -20.94 -5.94 -1.16
N ILE A 186 -19.80 -6.43 -0.66
CA ILE A 186 -18.74 -5.58 -0.08
C ILE A 186 -17.59 -5.31 -1.05
N LYS A 187 -17.72 -5.59 -2.34
CA LYS A 187 -16.69 -5.31 -3.37
C LYS A 187 -16.11 -3.89 -3.30
N PRO A 188 -16.90 -2.82 -3.06
CA PRO A 188 -16.33 -1.47 -2.90
C PRO A 188 -15.36 -1.38 -1.72
N GLY A 189 -15.71 -1.99 -0.57
CA GLY A 189 -14.86 -2.05 0.61
C GLY A 189 -13.59 -2.88 0.40
N LEU A 190 -13.72 -4.03 -0.26
CA LEU A 190 -12.56 -4.86 -0.66
C LEU A 190 -11.62 -4.09 -1.59
N GLY A 191 -12.18 -3.36 -2.57
CA GLY A 191 -11.38 -2.55 -3.47
C GLY A 191 -10.64 -1.41 -2.78
N ALA A 192 -11.31 -0.70 -1.86
CA ALA A 192 -10.68 0.36 -1.08
C ALA A 192 -9.55 -0.18 -0.18
N MET A 193 -9.83 -1.28 0.57
CA MET A 193 -8.82 -1.89 1.43
C MET A 193 -7.66 -2.49 0.63
N GLY A 194 -7.94 -3.09 -0.54
CA GLY A 194 -6.91 -3.65 -1.41
C GLY A 194 -5.90 -2.59 -1.88
N ILE A 195 -6.36 -1.38 -2.20
CA ILE A 195 -5.48 -0.29 -2.59
C ILE A 195 -4.62 0.16 -1.39
N ILE A 196 -5.24 0.31 -0.21
CA ILE A 196 -4.51 0.69 1.00
C ILE A 196 -3.46 -0.36 1.34
N ALA A 197 -3.81 -1.65 1.27
CA ALA A 197 -2.88 -2.74 1.51
C ALA A 197 -1.74 -2.79 0.48
N PHE A 198 -2.06 -2.57 -0.80
CA PHE A 198 -1.05 -2.50 -1.87
C PHE A 198 -0.06 -1.36 -1.62
N LEU A 199 -0.55 -0.15 -1.38
CA LEU A 199 0.30 1.02 -1.13
C LEU A 199 1.16 0.83 0.13
N SER A 200 0.62 0.23 1.18
CA SER A 200 1.37 -0.07 2.40
C SER A 200 2.49 -1.08 2.16
N ALA A 201 2.22 -2.14 1.41
CA ALA A 201 3.21 -3.17 1.09
C ALA A 201 4.27 -2.66 0.09
N TRP A 202 3.84 -1.97 -0.98
CA TRP A 202 4.72 -1.42 -2.01
C TRP A 202 5.72 -0.41 -1.45
N ASN A 203 5.27 0.48 -0.56
CA ASN A 203 6.11 1.54 0.02
C ASN A 203 6.80 1.10 1.32
N SER A 204 6.70 -0.17 1.71
CA SER A 204 7.31 -0.67 2.93
C SER A 204 8.83 -0.67 2.82
N TYR A 205 9.49 0.07 3.74
CA TYR A 205 10.94 0.13 3.84
C TYR A 205 11.45 -0.48 5.16
N PHE A 206 10.75 -0.21 6.27
CA PHE A 206 11.21 -0.56 7.62
C PHE A 206 11.38 -2.08 7.83
N PHE A 207 10.40 -2.87 7.44
CA PHE A 207 10.48 -4.32 7.59
C PHE A 207 11.51 -4.95 6.64
N PRO A 208 11.54 -4.63 5.34
CA PRO A 208 12.61 -5.08 4.44
C PRO A 208 14.01 -4.76 4.95
N LEU A 209 14.23 -3.55 5.50
CA LEU A 209 15.53 -3.14 6.05
C LEU A 209 16.02 -4.04 7.18
N ILE A 210 15.11 -4.59 7.98
CA ILE A 210 15.45 -5.39 9.16
C ILE A 210 15.54 -6.88 8.82
N PHE A 211 14.67 -7.35 7.93
CA PHE A 211 14.54 -8.79 7.68
C PHE A 211 15.30 -9.28 6.47
N LEU A 212 15.68 -8.44 5.51
CA LEU A 212 16.38 -8.84 4.29
C LEU A 212 17.84 -8.41 4.33
N ASN A 213 18.74 -9.36 4.04
CA ASN A 213 20.18 -9.15 3.99
C ASN A 213 20.74 -9.41 2.58
N THR A 214 20.18 -10.38 1.86
CA THR A 214 20.60 -10.79 0.52
C THR A 214 20.09 -9.81 -0.54
N PRO A 215 20.96 -9.17 -1.36
CA PRO A 215 20.57 -8.14 -2.31
C PRO A 215 19.53 -8.60 -3.34
N GLU A 216 19.53 -9.87 -3.72
CA GLU A 216 18.59 -10.47 -4.67
C GLU A 216 17.15 -10.48 -4.15
N LEU A 217 16.98 -10.42 -2.82
CA LEU A 217 15.68 -10.39 -2.14
C LEU A 217 15.16 -8.98 -1.88
N PHE A 218 15.95 -7.95 -2.18
CA PHE A 218 15.56 -6.59 -1.85
C PHE A 218 14.29 -6.15 -2.57
N THR A 219 13.51 -5.35 -1.86
CA THR A 219 12.36 -4.61 -2.40
C THR A 219 12.81 -3.26 -2.97
N VAL A 220 11.98 -2.62 -3.79
CA VAL A 220 12.31 -1.33 -4.41
C VAL A 220 12.70 -0.26 -3.36
N PRO A 221 11.94 -0.01 -2.28
CA PRO A 221 12.33 0.97 -1.28
C PRO A 221 13.66 0.65 -0.59
N LEU A 222 13.95 -0.63 -0.36
CA LEU A 222 15.22 -1.04 0.24
C LEU A 222 16.38 -0.85 -0.75
N LEU A 223 16.21 -1.22 -2.02
CA LEU A 223 17.20 -1.01 -3.06
C LEU A 223 17.53 0.48 -3.25
N LEU A 224 16.52 1.36 -3.28
CA LEU A 224 16.72 2.81 -3.38
C LEU A 224 17.59 3.35 -2.24
N ALA A 225 17.40 2.82 -1.03
CA ALA A 225 18.21 3.20 0.12
C ALA A 225 19.67 2.72 0.01
N THR A 226 19.94 1.62 -0.69
CA THR A 226 21.31 1.14 -0.91
C THR A 226 22.07 2.01 -1.90
N TYR A 227 21.40 2.55 -2.93
CA TYR A 227 22.04 3.48 -3.87
C TYR A 227 22.60 4.73 -3.19
N ALA A 228 21.95 5.20 -2.13
CA ALA A 228 22.44 6.33 -1.33
C ALA A 228 23.74 6.02 -0.56
N LYS A 229 24.05 4.73 -0.33
CA LYS A 229 25.19 4.29 0.50
C LYS A 229 26.39 3.76 -0.32
N GLN A 230 26.15 3.22 -1.51
CA GLN A 230 27.10 2.34 -2.18
C GLN A 230 28.17 3.06 -3.03
N TYR A 231 27.97 4.32 -3.39
CA TYR A 231 28.80 4.99 -4.39
C TYR A 231 29.75 6.06 -3.86
N GLY A 232 30.14 6.08 -2.59
CA GLY A 232 31.15 7.04 -2.07
C GLY A 232 30.95 8.52 -2.46
N ALA A 233 30.38 8.75 -3.65
CA ALA A 233 29.74 9.96 -4.15
C ALA A 233 28.30 9.60 -4.50
N ILE A 234 27.32 10.21 -3.85
CA ILE A 234 25.90 9.96 -4.06
C ILE A 234 25.55 10.30 -5.52
N ASP A 235 25.17 9.30 -6.31
CA ASP A 235 24.64 9.54 -7.66
C ASP A 235 23.14 9.86 -7.58
N TYR A 236 22.87 11.15 -7.41
CA TYR A 236 21.49 11.64 -7.31
C TYR A 236 20.68 11.38 -8.58
N GLY A 237 21.32 11.35 -9.78
CA GLY A 237 20.64 11.07 -11.05
C GLY A 237 20.08 9.66 -11.07
N LEU A 238 20.89 8.69 -10.66
CA LEU A 238 20.49 7.28 -10.55
C LEU A 238 19.38 7.09 -9.53
N ILE A 239 19.49 7.69 -8.34
CA ILE A 239 18.48 7.59 -7.28
C ILE A 239 17.14 8.17 -7.75
N LEU A 240 17.16 9.36 -8.39
CA LEU A 240 15.95 10.02 -8.85
C LEU A 240 15.34 9.32 -10.08
N ALA A 241 16.14 8.71 -10.94
CA ALA A 241 15.65 7.87 -12.03
C ALA A 241 14.94 6.62 -11.48
N ALA A 242 15.56 5.92 -10.54
CA ALA A 242 14.97 4.76 -9.88
C ALA A 242 13.72 5.13 -9.08
N SER A 243 13.72 6.27 -8.37
CA SER A 243 12.54 6.79 -7.66
C SER A 243 11.41 7.15 -8.62
N SER A 244 11.71 7.72 -9.78
CA SER A 244 10.72 8.06 -10.81
C SER A 244 10.02 6.81 -11.35
N ILE A 245 10.76 5.72 -11.53
CA ILE A 245 10.18 4.42 -11.91
C ILE A 245 9.35 3.85 -10.76
N ALA A 246 9.85 3.93 -9.52
CA ALA A 246 9.20 3.37 -8.32
C ALA A 246 7.84 4.02 -8.01
N VAL A 247 7.63 5.27 -8.40
CA VAL A 247 6.35 5.99 -8.20
C VAL A 247 5.26 5.50 -9.16
N VAL A 248 5.60 4.95 -10.33
CA VAL A 248 4.62 4.57 -11.37
C VAL A 248 3.56 3.58 -10.86
N PRO A 249 3.90 2.45 -10.21
CA PRO A 249 2.88 1.53 -9.68
C PRO A 249 1.97 2.18 -8.63
N THR A 250 2.51 3.08 -7.80
CA THR A 250 1.74 3.85 -6.83
C THR A 250 0.71 4.74 -7.51
N LEU A 251 1.11 5.46 -8.56
CA LEU A 251 0.21 6.30 -9.35
C LEU A 251 -0.87 5.47 -10.05
N ILE A 252 -0.49 4.33 -10.65
CA ILE A 252 -1.45 3.41 -11.30
C ILE A 252 -2.48 2.90 -10.28
N ALA A 253 -2.02 2.42 -9.12
CA ALA A 253 -2.89 1.95 -8.05
C ALA A 253 -3.85 3.04 -7.58
N PHE A 254 -3.37 4.28 -7.42
CA PHE A 254 -4.19 5.42 -7.06
C PHE A 254 -5.22 5.77 -8.14
N LEU A 255 -4.83 5.86 -9.42
CA LEU A 255 -5.73 6.19 -10.53
C LEU A 255 -6.85 5.15 -10.69
N ILE A 256 -6.53 3.87 -10.52
CA ILE A 256 -7.54 2.79 -10.53
C ILE A 256 -8.47 2.89 -9.33
N GLY A 257 -7.90 3.26 -8.17
CA GLY A 257 -8.56 3.20 -6.88
C GLY A 257 -9.35 4.43 -6.48
N GLN A 258 -9.00 5.62 -6.97
CA GLN A 258 -9.55 6.90 -6.51
C GLN A 258 -11.10 6.94 -6.56
N ARG A 259 -11.72 6.41 -7.61
CA ARG A 259 -13.19 6.37 -7.73
C ARG A 259 -13.84 5.47 -6.67
N ARG A 260 -13.20 4.34 -6.33
CA ARG A 260 -13.72 3.40 -5.33
C ARG A 260 -13.57 3.96 -3.91
N ILE A 261 -12.46 4.65 -3.63
CA ILE A 261 -12.22 5.32 -2.34
C ILE A 261 -13.24 6.44 -2.15
N ILE A 262 -13.43 7.31 -3.14
CA ILE A 262 -14.38 8.43 -3.08
C ILE A 262 -15.81 7.92 -2.87
N ASN A 263 -16.23 6.90 -3.62
CA ASN A 263 -17.57 6.34 -3.51
C ASN A 263 -17.80 5.65 -2.15
N SER A 264 -16.78 5.01 -1.57
CA SER A 264 -16.89 4.38 -0.25
C SER A 264 -17.03 5.41 0.87
N MET A 265 -16.31 6.53 0.78
CA MET A 265 -16.42 7.65 1.74
C MET A 265 -17.78 8.36 1.63
N ALA A 266 -18.31 8.54 0.42
CA ALA A 266 -19.63 9.13 0.20
C ALA A 266 -20.74 8.24 0.77
N ALA A 267 -20.65 6.92 0.62
CA ALA A 267 -21.61 5.97 1.18
C ALA A 267 -21.61 5.96 2.73
N SER A 268 -20.43 6.08 3.35
CA SER A 268 -20.31 6.18 4.81
C SER A 268 -20.77 7.51 5.39
N GLY A 269 -20.69 8.60 4.62
CA GLY A 269 -21.14 9.95 5.02
C GLY A 269 -22.65 10.20 4.88
N LEU A 270 -23.36 9.41 4.07
CA LEU A 270 -24.80 9.53 3.85
C LEU A 270 -25.66 8.62 4.77
N GLY A 271 -25.04 7.68 5.48
CA GLY A 271 -25.73 6.78 6.44
C GLY A 271 -26.06 7.42 7.78
N GLY A 272 -25.84 8.71 7.96
CA GLY A 272 -26.07 9.46 9.20
C GLY A 272 -27.23 10.49 9.12
N ARG A 273 -28.22 10.27 8.25
CA ARG A 273 -29.47 11.06 8.26
C ARG A 273 -30.66 10.16 8.25
#